data_16f83d7c604953233e8fa971550bc61c
#
_entry.id   16f83d7c604953233e8fa971550bc61c
#
_cell.length_a   1.000
_cell.length_b   1.000
_cell.length_c   1.000
_cell.angle_alpha   90.00
_cell.angle_beta   90.00
_cell.angle_gamma   90.00
#
_symmetry.space_group_name_H-M   'P 1'
#
loop_
_entity.id
_entity.type
_entity.pdbx_description
1 polymer ?
#
loop_
_entity_poly.entity_id
_entity_poly.type
_entity_poly.pdbx_seq_one_letter_code
_entity_poly.pdbx_strand_id
1 'polypeptide(L)'
;LIESDNVATPEIHNALIDSLSNLSDVENVLVFAGNAAAESVVGSLGAMLVPPSANPQAPPPMPDMALIGQLGAYGVQIMGAQGLDALKVSDDGDVEGLYTYLLETDQDTFNTSLYINENDLISAMQVRITTSAGTSGAAQIRDDLYTAFEPLSELGIFVGVTSDNIVTESINELINSSQFQSLVFAILASMAFLVLYYLIDMRRPFLGVITVLPVAAIVLGTYMGMYLLDIPLNPVT
;
A
#
# COMPACT_ATOMS: atom_id res chain seq x y z
N LEU A 1 -2.98 6.09 1.28
CA LEU A 1 -3.77 7.14 1.90
C LEU A 1 -3.01 7.66 3.12
N ILE A 2 -2.89 8.95 3.22
CA ILE A 2 -2.24 9.69 4.31
C ILE A 2 -3.35 10.54 4.95
N GLU A 3 -3.59 10.40 6.24
CA GLU A 3 -4.73 11.03 6.91
C GLU A 3 -4.34 11.62 8.26
N SER A 4 -4.82 12.85 8.52
CA SER A 4 -4.65 13.60 9.78
C SER A 4 -5.76 14.65 9.88
N ASP A 5 -5.85 15.32 11.02
CA ASP A 5 -6.77 16.47 11.20
C ASP A 5 -6.48 17.59 10.19
N ASN A 6 -5.21 17.83 9.89
CA ASN A 6 -4.74 18.72 8.82
C ASN A 6 -3.42 18.18 8.27
N VAL A 7 -3.39 17.83 6.97
CA VAL A 7 -2.19 17.34 6.28
C VAL A 7 -1.45 18.46 5.53
N ALA A 8 -1.98 19.67 5.50
CA ALA A 8 -1.40 20.81 4.81
C ALA A 8 -0.42 21.60 5.71
N THR A 9 0.57 20.92 6.26
CA THR A 9 1.64 21.53 7.05
C THR A 9 3.00 21.35 6.39
N PRO A 10 3.99 22.24 6.61
CA PRO A 10 5.33 22.12 6.06
C PRO A 10 6.02 20.81 6.42
N GLU A 11 5.87 20.34 7.66
CA GLU A 11 6.48 19.10 8.13
C GLU A 11 5.92 17.89 7.36
N ILE A 12 4.61 17.81 7.19
CA ILE A 12 3.96 16.70 6.48
C ILE A 12 4.29 16.75 4.99
N HIS A 13 4.27 17.94 4.39
CA HIS A 13 4.63 18.11 2.98
C HIS A 13 6.07 17.68 2.72
N ASN A 14 7.02 18.09 3.55
CA ASN A 14 8.42 17.73 3.43
C ASN A 14 8.67 16.24 3.70
N ALA A 15 8.01 15.66 4.70
CA ALA A 15 8.07 14.22 4.97
C ALA A 15 7.46 13.39 3.82
N LEU A 16 6.43 13.90 3.13
CA LEU A 16 5.91 13.27 1.92
C LEU A 16 6.96 13.25 0.80
N ILE A 17 7.70 14.35 0.61
CA ILE A 17 8.78 14.43 -0.39
C ILE A 17 9.88 13.42 -0.06
N ASP A 18 10.29 13.32 1.20
CA ASP A 18 11.30 12.35 1.64
C ASP A 18 10.82 10.91 1.42
N SER A 19 9.56 10.64 1.74
CA SER A 19 8.95 9.33 1.48
C SER A 19 8.89 8.98 -0.02
N LEU A 20 8.53 9.94 -0.88
CA LEU A 20 8.51 9.75 -2.33
C LEU A 20 9.92 9.52 -2.90
N SER A 21 10.93 10.13 -2.32
CA SER A 21 12.34 9.90 -2.69
C SER A 21 12.78 8.48 -2.31
N ASN A 22 12.38 7.98 -1.14
CA ASN A 22 12.68 6.63 -0.68
C ASN A 22 12.01 5.55 -1.56
N LEU A 23 10.89 5.86 -2.23
CA LEU A 23 10.19 4.91 -3.11
C LEU A 23 11.04 4.44 -4.29
N SER A 24 12.01 5.23 -4.73
CA SER A 24 12.90 4.84 -5.84
C SER A 24 13.82 3.65 -5.49
N ASP A 25 14.03 3.39 -4.21
CA ASP A 25 14.85 2.29 -3.70
C ASP A 25 14.01 1.04 -3.36
N VAL A 26 12.68 1.15 -3.43
CA VAL A 26 11.76 0.03 -3.14
C VAL A 26 11.71 -0.94 -4.31
N GLU A 27 11.95 -2.22 -4.04
CA GLU A 27 11.87 -3.28 -5.06
C GLU A 27 10.43 -3.37 -5.61
N ASN A 28 10.33 -3.62 -6.92
CA ASN A 28 9.05 -3.70 -7.65
C ASN A 28 8.24 -2.39 -7.77
N VAL A 29 8.70 -1.26 -7.31
CA VAL A 29 8.18 0.05 -7.69
C VAL A 29 8.76 0.41 -9.06
N LEU A 30 7.89 0.85 -9.98
CA LEU A 30 8.37 1.31 -11.29
C LEU A 30 9.05 2.66 -11.14
N VAL A 31 10.24 2.79 -11.73
CA VAL A 31 11.06 4.01 -11.69
C VAL A 31 11.23 4.54 -13.10
N PHE A 32 10.90 5.81 -13.33
CA PHE A 32 11.11 6.51 -14.60
C PHE A 32 12.01 7.72 -14.37
N ALA A 33 13.08 7.80 -15.14
CA ALA A 33 14.05 8.89 -15.07
C ALA A 33 14.63 9.14 -13.65
N GLY A 34 14.76 8.07 -12.85
CA GLY A 34 15.29 8.13 -11.49
C GLY A 34 14.26 8.46 -10.40
N ASN A 35 12.99 8.66 -10.76
CA ASN A 35 11.92 8.88 -9.79
C ASN A 35 10.91 7.73 -9.83
N ALA A 36 10.35 7.40 -8.68
CA ALA A 36 9.27 6.43 -8.59
C ALA A 36 8.04 6.90 -9.40
N ALA A 37 7.38 5.95 -10.08
CA ALA A 37 6.12 6.20 -10.78
C ALA A 37 4.98 6.35 -9.75
N ALA A 38 4.93 7.51 -9.11
CA ALA A 38 3.96 7.86 -8.10
C ALA A 38 3.17 9.11 -8.50
N GLU A 39 1.86 8.96 -8.60
CA GLU A 39 0.94 10.09 -8.75
C GLU A 39 0.61 10.64 -7.36
N SER A 40 0.93 11.89 -7.12
CA SER A 40 0.73 12.57 -5.83
C SER A 40 0.62 14.07 -6.06
N VAL A 41 0.18 14.82 -5.07
CA VAL A 41 0.16 16.30 -5.12
C VAL A 41 1.55 16.87 -5.46
N VAL A 42 2.61 16.30 -4.90
CA VAL A 42 4.00 16.72 -5.15
C VAL A 42 4.42 16.37 -6.58
N GLY A 43 4.09 15.17 -7.06
CA GLY A 43 4.37 14.73 -8.43
C GLY A 43 3.66 15.60 -9.47
N SER A 44 2.40 15.94 -9.24
CA SER A 44 1.60 16.82 -10.09
C SER A 44 2.16 18.24 -10.10
N LEU A 45 2.57 18.76 -8.94
CA LEU A 45 3.24 20.06 -8.82
C LEU A 45 4.55 20.08 -9.63
N GLY A 46 5.37 19.03 -9.53
CA GLY A 46 6.59 18.89 -10.33
C GLY A 46 6.33 18.87 -11.84
N ALA A 47 5.26 18.16 -12.26
CA ALA A 47 4.86 18.10 -13.67
C ALA A 47 4.34 19.45 -14.20
N MET A 48 3.71 20.26 -13.36
CA MET A 48 3.33 21.65 -13.73
C MET A 48 4.53 22.55 -13.91
N LEU A 49 5.56 22.38 -13.05
CA LEU A 49 6.80 23.19 -13.15
C LEU A 49 7.63 22.82 -14.37
N VAL A 50 7.76 21.54 -14.65
CA VAL A 50 8.52 21.02 -15.78
C VAL A 50 7.65 19.98 -16.50
N PRO A 51 6.80 20.43 -17.44
CA PRO A 51 5.92 19.51 -18.14
C PRO A 51 6.73 18.44 -18.88
N PRO A 52 6.27 17.19 -18.90
CA PRO A 52 6.97 16.09 -19.54
C PRO A 52 7.17 16.38 -21.04
N SER A 53 8.40 16.17 -21.54
CA SER A 53 8.68 16.35 -22.96
C SER A 53 7.96 15.28 -23.77
N ALA A 54 7.17 15.67 -24.74
CA ALA A 54 6.52 14.75 -25.68
C ALA A 54 7.54 14.02 -26.60
N ASN A 55 8.77 14.52 -26.67
CA ASN A 55 9.85 13.92 -27.46
C ASN A 55 11.07 13.68 -26.55
N PRO A 56 11.45 12.41 -26.30
CA PRO A 56 12.61 12.08 -25.45
C PRO A 56 13.95 12.61 -25.96
N GLN A 57 14.03 13.03 -27.22
CA GLN A 57 15.25 13.57 -27.83
C GLN A 57 15.27 15.13 -27.82
N ALA A 58 14.19 15.77 -27.42
CA ALA A 58 14.16 17.22 -27.27
C ALA A 58 14.88 17.64 -25.97
N PRO A 59 15.50 18.82 -25.94
CA PRO A 59 15.99 19.37 -24.68
C PRO A 59 14.82 19.50 -23.69
N PRO A 60 15.07 19.30 -22.39
CA PRO A 60 14.02 19.43 -21.39
C PRO A 60 13.35 20.81 -21.49
N PRO A 61 12.02 20.89 -21.38
CA PRO A 61 11.35 22.18 -21.41
C PRO A 61 11.85 23.07 -20.27
N MET A 62 11.92 24.36 -20.51
CA MET A 62 12.28 25.29 -19.45
C MET A 62 11.18 25.34 -18.39
N PRO A 63 11.55 25.41 -17.12
CA PRO A 63 10.59 25.61 -16.04
C PRO A 63 9.77 26.89 -16.22
N ASP A 64 8.52 26.87 -15.82
CA ASP A 64 7.67 28.04 -15.81
C ASP A 64 8.12 29.02 -14.71
N MET A 65 8.85 30.07 -15.09
CA MET A 65 9.39 31.08 -14.18
C MET A 65 8.30 31.89 -13.47
N ALA A 66 7.11 32.03 -14.09
CA ALA A 66 6.00 32.74 -13.45
C ALA A 66 5.41 31.91 -12.33
N LEU A 67 5.23 30.61 -12.58
CA LEU A 67 4.78 29.63 -11.56
C LEU A 67 5.80 29.51 -10.43
N ILE A 68 7.09 29.44 -10.74
CA ILE A 68 8.17 29.45 -9.73
C ILE A 68 8.05 30.67 -8.80
N GLY A 69 7.82 31.87 -9.35
CA GLY A 69 7.64 33.06 -8.54
C GLY A 69 6.40 33.01 -7.64
N GLN A 70 5.31 32.43 -8.12
CA GLN A 70 4.09 32.25 -7.34
C GLN A 70 4.28 31.21 -6.22
N LEU A 71 4.89 30.06 -6.51
CA LEU A 71 5.16 29.02 -5.52
C LEU A 71 6.14 29.49 -4.44
N GLY A 72 7.10 30.34 -4.79
CA GLY A 72 8.00 30.97 -3.84
C GLY A 72 7.27 31.83 -2.79
N ALA A 73 6.10 32.39 -3.12
CA ALA A 73 5.29 33.13 -2.15
C ALA A 73 4.72 32.23 -1.04
N TYR A 74 4.53 30.94 -1.32
CA TYR A 74 4.11 29.91 -0.35
C TYR A 74 5.29 29.24 0.37
N GLY A 75 6.53 29.66 0.11
CA GLY A 75 7.72 29.12 0.78
C GLY A 75 8.37 27.93 0.07
N VAL A 76 7.98 27.60 -1.17
CA VAL A 76 8.60 26.50 -1.94
C VAL A 76 10.03 26.88 -2.32
N GLN A 77 11.01 26.01 -1.98
CA GLN A 77 12.45 26.29 -2.10
C GLN A 77 13.03 25.79 -3.44
N ILE A 78 12.56 26.31 -4.56
CA ILE A 78 12.95 25.83 -5.89
C ILE A 78 14.42 26.14 -6.22
N MET A 79 15.03 27.12 -5.59
CA MET A 79 16.42 27.53 -5.89
C MET A 79 17.44 26.64 -5.20
N GLY A 80 18.26 25.93 -5.98
CA GLY A 80 19.46 25.22 -5.51
C GLY A 80 19.28 23.73 -5.22
N ALA A 81 18.07 23.23 -5.23
CA ALA A 81 17.77 21.80 -5.11
C ALA A 81 17.44 21.17 -6.47
N GLN A 82 17.57 19.87 -6.60
CA GLN A 82 17.24 19.10 -7.80
C GLN A 82 16.19 18.02 -7.47
N GLY A 83 15.39 17.66 -8.45
CA GLY A 83 14.36 16.63 -8.28
C GLY A 83 13.24 17.06 -7.34
N LEU A 84 12.74 16.11 -6.54
CA LEU A 84 11.65 16.34 -5.61
C LEU A 84 12.03 17.28 -4.45
N ASP A 85 13.30 17.33 -4.05
CA ASP A 85 13.78 18.23 -2.99
C ASP A 85 13.59 19.72 -3.34
N ALA A 86 13.53 20.05 -4.63
CA ALA A 86 13.23 21.41 -5.08
C ALA A 86 11.80 21.85 -4.75
N LEU A 87 10.93 20.93 -4.37
CA LEU A 87 9.54 21.20 -4.01
C LEU A 87 9.31 21.29 -2.50
N LYS A 88 10.36 21.13 -1.70
CA LYS A 88 10.28 21.30 -0.23
C LYS A 88 9.88 22.74 0.10
N VAL A 89 9.10 22.86 1.15
CA VAL A 89 8.60 24.11 1.68
C VAL A 89 9.41 24.50 2.92
N SER A 90 9.69 25.78 3.10
CA SER A 90 10.33 26.29 4.33
C SER A 90 9.42 26.05 5.56
N ASP A 91 10.01 26.00 6.75
CA ASP A 91 9.25 25.78 8.00
C ASP A 91 8.17 26.85 8.23
N ASP A 92 8.36 28.06 7.71
CA ASP A 92 7.40 29.17 7.79
C ASP A 92 6.46 29.23 6.57
N GLY A 93 6.51 28.22 5.67
CA GLY A 93 5.75 28.23 4.42
C GLY A 93 4.27 27.97 4.63
N ASP A 94 3.46 28.54 3.75
CA ASP A 94 2.00 28.42 3.74
C ASP A 94 1.58 27.24 2.83
N VAL A 95 1.64 26.02 3.34
CA VAL A 95 1.25 24.82 2.58
C VAL A 95 -0.25 24.75 2.36
N GLU A 96 -1.06 25.24 3.28
CA GLU A 96 -2.52 25.29 3.12
C GLU A 96 -2.89 26.23 1.97
N GLY A 97 -2.31 27.42 1.95
CA GLY A 97 -2.47 28.36 0.83
C GLY A 97 -1.95 27.78 -0.49
N LEU A 98 -0.82 27.05 -0.47
CA LEU A 98 -0.29 26.36 -1.63
C LEU A 98 -1.28 25.33 -2.19
N TYR A 99 -1.81 24.46 -1.37
CA TYR A 99 -2.74 23.42 -1.81
C TYR A 99 -4.08 24.00 -2.27
N THR A 100 -4.56 25.04 -1.62
CA THR A 100 -5.75 25.79 -2.06
C THR A 100 -5.53 26.40 -3.44
N TYR A 101 -4.38 27.06 -3.65
CA TYR A 101 -4.01 27.61 -4.96
C TYR A 101 -3.95 26.52 -6.04
N LEU A 102 -3.39 25.34 -5.74
CA LEU A 102 -3.31 24.23 -6.69
C LEU A 102 -4.71 23.71 -7.06
N LEU A 103 -5.59 23.55 -6.09
CA LEU A 103 -6.98 23.16 -6.31
C LEU A 103 -7.77 24.17 -7.15
N GLU A 104 -7.53 25.48 -6.98
CA GLU A 104 -8.15 26.53 -7.78
C GLU A 104 -7.59 26.58 -9.21
N THR A 105 -6.30 26.24 -9.38
CA THR A 105 -5.62 26.31 -10.69
C THR A 105 -5.94 25.14 -11.59
N ASP A 106 -5.97 23.91 -11.05
CA ASP A 106 -6.26 22.66 -11.77
C ASP A 106 -7.00 21.66 -10.86
N GLN A 107 -8.29 21.93 -10.67
CA GLN A 107 -9.16 21.16 -9.81
C GLN A 107 -9.21 19.67 -10.22
N ASP A 108 -9.22 19.38 -11.52
CA ASP A 108 -9.34 18.02 -12.02
C ASP A 108 -8.13 17.15 -11.63
N THR A 109 -6.94 17.72 -11.65
CA THR A 109 -5.69 17.02 -11.28
C THR A 109 -5.57 16.85 -9.77
N PHE A 110 -5.83 17.90 -8.98
CA PHE A 110 -5.54 17.86 -7.54
C PHE A 110 -6.65 17.28 -6.69
N ASN A 111 -7.92 17.31 -7.11
CA ASN A 111 -9.05 16.66 -6.43
C ASN A 111 -8.89 15.13 -6.32
N THR A 112 -8.09 14.51 -7.17
CA THR A 112 -7.80 13.08 -7.07
C THR A 112 -6.79 12.73 -5.99
N SER A 113 -6.00 13.72 -5.56
CA SER A 113 -4.89 13.53 -4.62
C SER A 113 -5.11 14.21 -3.26
N LEU A 114 -6.01 15.18 -3.17
CA LEU A 114 -6.30 15.95 -1.95
C LEU A 114 -7.76 15.80 -1.56
N TYR A 115 -8.03 15.61 -0.27
CA TYR A 115 -9.37 15.48 0.29
C TYR A 115 -9.61 16.55 1.33
N ILE A 116 -10.68 17.31 1.14
CA ILE A 116 -11.11 18.39 2.04
C ILE A 116 -12.22 17.85 2.93
N ASN A 117 -12.13 18.11 4.24
CA ASN A 117 -13.15 17.71 5.21
C ASN A 117 -14.29 18.76 5.32
N GLU A 118 -15.26 18.50 6.17
CA GLU A 118 -16.42 19.39 6.41
C GLU A 118 -16.04 20.77 7.02
N ASN A 119 -14.81 20.94 7.49
CA ASN A 119 -14.28 22.18 8.05
C ASN A 119 -13.40 22.96 7.07
N ASP A 120 -13.44 22.61 5.80
CA ASP A 120 -12.59 23.15 4.72
C ASP A 120 -11.08 22.93 4.92
N LEU A 121 -10.69 21.96 5.79
CA LEU A 121 -9.29 21.59 5.98
C LEU A 121 -8.93 20.39 5.09
N ILE A 122 -7.69 20.37 4.60
CA ILE A 122 -7.15 19.24 3.84
C ILE A 122 -6.78 18.14 4.84
N SER A 123 -7.64 17.14 4.95
CA SER A 123 -7.54 16.08 5.96
C SER A 123 -6.90 14.81 5.47
N ALA A 124 -6.84 14.60 4.15
CA ALA A 124 -6.17 13.42 3.61
C ALA A 124 -5.53 13.69 2.26
N MET A 125 -4.46 12.92 1.98
CA MET A 125 -3.78 12.89 0.69
C MET A 125 -3.70 11.48 0.16
N GLN A 126 -3.87 11.31 -1.16
CA GLN A 126 -3.68 10.05 -1.85
C GLN A 126 -2.39 10.07 -2.66
N VAL A 127 -1.59 9.02 -2.49
CA VAL A 127 -0.44 8.72 -3.35
C VAL A 127 -0.75 7.41 -4.08
N ARG A 128 -0.74 7.43 -5.40
CA ARG A 128 -0.94 6.24 -6.24
C ARG A 128 0.40 5.81 -6.80
N ILE A 129 0.85 4.63 -6.41
CA ILE A 129 2.17 4.08 -6.77
C ILE A 129 1.97 2.95 -7.76
N THR A 130 2.71 3.01 -8.88
CA THR A 130 2.68 1.92 -9.87
C THR A 130 3.75 0.89 -9.52
N THR A 131 3.32 -0.36 -9.35
CA THR A 131 4.20 -1.47 -8.99
C THR A 131 4.10 -2.59 -10.01
N SER A 132 5.17 -3.38 -10.13
CA SER A 132 5.21 -4.61 -10.93
C SER A 132 4.93 -5.87 -10.12
N ALA A 133 4.73 -5.74 -8.80
CA ALA A 133 4.45 -6.88 -7.92
C ALA A 133 3.09 -7.51 -8.26
N GLY A 134 3.10 -8.83 -8.44
CA GLY A 134 1.87 -9.61 -8.51
C GLY A 134 1.29 -9.88 -7.11
N THR A 135 0.22 -10.69 -7.05
CA THR A 135 -0.45 -11.04 -5.80
C THR A 135 0.49 -11.70 -4.78
N SER A 136 1.41 -12.57 -5.23
CA SER A 136 2.36 -13.26 -4.34
C SER A 136 3.44 -12.36 -3.72
N GLY A 137 3.64 -11.15 -4.26
CA GLY A 137 4.58 -10.17 -3.71
C GLY A 137 3.88 -9.01 -3.00
N ALA A 138 2.56 -9.07 -2.85
CA ALA A 138 1.79 -7.94 -2.35
C ALA A 138 2.05 -7.65 -0.85
N ALA A 139 2.28 -8.68 -0.02
CA ALA A 139 2.64 -8.49 1.38
C ALA A 139 4.01 -7.81 1.53
N GLN A 140 5.01 -8.27 0.76
CA GLN A 140 6.35 -7.68 0.81
C GLN A 140 6.31 -6.22 0.37
N ILE A 141 5.68 -5.91 -0.76
CA ILE A 141 5.62 -4.52 -1.23
C ILE A 141 4.83 -3.62 -0.28
N ARG A 142 3.80 -4.13 0.39
CA ARG A 142 3.10 -3.39 1.45
C ARG A 142 4.05 -2.99 2.56
N ASP A 143 4.85 -3.93 3.07
CA ASP A 143 5.78 -3.70 4.17
C ASP A 143 6.92 -2.75 3.76
N ASP A 144 7.42 -2.90 2.53
CA ASP A 144 8.42 -2.00 1.95
C ASP A 144 7.87 -0.57 1.77
N LEU A 145 6.60 -0.44 1.36
CA LEU A 145 5.94 0.85 1.27
C LEU A 145 5.74 1.50 2.65
N TYR A 146 5.36 0.73 3.68
CA TYR A 146 5.31 1.28 5.05
C TYR A 146 6.68 1.79 5.50
N THR A 147 7.77 1.10 5.16
CA THR A 147 9.13 1.55 5.46
C THR A 147 9.48 2.84 4.68
N ALA A 148 9.11 2.95 3.41
CA ALA A 148 9.35 4.16 2.62
C ALA A 148 8.59 5.37 3.17
N PHE A 149 7.39 5.16 3.75
CA PHE A 149 6.55 6.19 4.36
C PHE A 149 6.77 6.35 5.88
N GLU A 150 7.84 5.77 6.44
CA GLU A 150 8.20 5.93 7.85
C GLU A 150 8.32 7.40 8.29
N PRO A 151 8.90 8.34 7.48
CA PRO A 151 8.97 9.74 7.87
C PRO A 151 7.63 10.39 8.21
N LEU A 152 6.53 9.98 7.55
CA LEU A 152 5.18 10.44 7.87
C LEU A 152 4.64 9.77 9.14
N SER A 153 4.94 8.50 9.33
CA SER A 153 4.52 7.74 10.53
C SER A 153 5.17 8.27 11.79
N GLU A 154 6.42 8.74 11.73
CA GLU A 154 7.13 9.38 12.85
C GLU A 154 6.47 10.69 13.30
N LEU A 155 5.79 11.39 12.40
CA LEU A 155 4.98 12.56 12.70
C LEU A 155 3.61 12.22 13.33
N GLY A 156 3.32 10.93 13.55
CA GLY A 156 2.03 10.48 14.07
C GLY A 156 0.90 10.50 13.04
N ILE A 157 1.22 10.58 11.76
CA ILE A 157 0.26 10.60 10.66
C ILE A 157 -0.14 9.16 10.31
N PHE A 158 -1.44 8.94 10.11
CA PHE A 158 -1.91 7.65 9.63
C PHE A 158 -1.56 7.45 8.15
N VAL A 159 -0.86 6.35 7.88
CA VAL A 159 -0.51 5.91 6.52
C VAL A 159 -1.19 4.58 6.24
N GLY A 160 -2.15 4.57 5.32
CA GLY A 160 -2.84 3.36 4.88
C GLY A 160 -2.37 2.93 3.48
N VAL A 161 -1.77 1.75 3.38
CA VAL A 161 -1.36 1.15 2.09
C VAL A 161 -2.37 0.10 1.68
N THR A 162 -2.93 0.23 0.47
CA THR A 162 -3.90 -0.73 -0.08
C THR A 162 -3.77 -0.87 -1.59
N SER A 163 -4.09 -2.05 -2.10
CA SER A 163 -4.27 -2.35 -3.51
C SER A 163 -5.12 -3.61 -3.64
N ASP A 164 -5.66 -3.88 -4.83
CA ASP A 164 -6.43 -5.10 -5.09
C ASP A 164 -5.60 -6.37 -4.81
N ASN A 165 -4.31 -6.35 -5.12
CA ASN A 165 -3.40 -7.46 -4.85
C ASN A 165 -3.18 -7.68 -3.35
N ILE A 166 -2.98 -6.61 -2.57
CA ILE A 166 -2.83 -6.68 -1.09
C ILE A 166 -4.10 -7.21 -0.44
N VAL A 167 -5.26 -6.70 -0.85
CA VAL A 167 -6.55 -7.17 -0.33
C VAL A 167 -6.78 -8.63 -0.67
N THR A 168 -6.51 -9.03 -1.92
CA THR A 168 -6.66 -10.42 -2.37
C THR A 168 -5.74 -11.36 -1.61
N GLU A 169 -4.48 -11.00 -1.40
CA GLU A 169 -3.52 -11.80 -0.62
C GLU A 169 -3.99 -11.94 0.82
N SER A 170 -4.37 -10.85 1.47
CA SER A 170 -4.87 -10.87 2.86
C SER A 170 -6.13 -11.74 3.01
N ILE A 171 -7.05 -11.68 2.04
CA ILE A 171 -8.24 -12.54 2.02
C ILE A 171 -7.84 -14.01 1.85
N ASN A 172 -6.92 -14.30 0.94
CA ASN A 172 -6.44 -15.67 0.72
C ASN A 172 -5.76 -16.24 1.95
N GLU A 173 -4.92 -15.49 2.65
CA GLU A 173 -4.31 -15.90 3.91
C GLU A 173 -5.35 -16.19 4.99
N LEU A 174 -6.35 -15.32 5.13
CA LEU A 174 -7.43 -15.50 6.11
C LEU A 174 -8.27 -16.74 5.79
N ILE A 175 -8.64 -16.95 4.52
CA ILE A 175 -9.39 -18.12 4.07
C ILE A 175 -8.58 -19.40 4.31
N ASN A 176 -7.31 -19.43 3.92
CA ASN A 176 -6.44 -20.59 4.09
C ASN A 176 -6.27 -20.96 5.57
N SER A 177 -6.02 -19.97 6.43
CA SER A 177 -5.92 -20.19 7.88
C SER A 177 -7.23 -20.72 8.47
N SER A 178 -8.36 -20.12 8.08
CA SER A 178 -9.70 -20.52 8.54
C SER A 178 -10.09 -21.92 8.07
N GLN A 179 -9.80 -22.25 6.80
CA GLN A 179 -10.06 -23.59 6.24
C GLN A 179 -9.24 -24.66 6.95
N PHE A 180 -7.95 -24.42 7.20
CA PHE A 180 -7.10 -25.37 7.92
C PHE A 180 -7.61 -25.62 9.33
N GLN A 181 -7.95 -24.56 10.08
CA GLN A 181 -8.55 -24.72 11.41
C GLN A 181 -9.84 -25.53 11.38
N SER A 182 -10.75 -25.20 10.46
CA SER A 182 -12.04 -25.90 10.33
C SER A 182 -11.84 -27.38 10.01
N LEU A 183 -10.87 -27.70 9.17
CA LEU A 183 -10.52 -29.08 8.82
C LEU A 183 -10.00 -29.87 10.02
N VAL A 184 -9.08 -29.27 10.80
CA VAL A 184 -8.56 -29.90 12.03
C VAL A 184 -9.68 -30.12 13.03
N PHE A 185 -10.56 -29.13 13.24
CA PHE A 185 -11.71 -29.28 14.12
C PHE A 185 -12.68 -30.37 13.64
N ALA A 186 -12.95 -30.48 12.35
CA ALA A 186 -13.81 -31.48 11.78
C ALA A 186 -13.25 -32.90 12.00
N ILE A 187 -11.94 -33.10 11.80
CA ILE A 187 -11.26 -34.37 12.06
C ILE A 187 -11.34 -34.74 13.55
N LEU A 188 -11.04 -33.81 14.45
CA LEU A 188 -11.09 -34.03 15.89
C LEU A 188 -12.50 -34.33 16.39
N ALA A 189 -13.50 -33.59 15.90
CA ALA A 189 -14.90 -33.83 16.25
C ALA A 189 -15.39 -35.18 15.74
N SER A 190 -15.05 -35.55 14.50
CA SER A 190 -15.37 -36.87 13.96
C SER A 190 -14.71 -38.01 14.74
N MET A 191 -13.45 -37.82 15.12
CA MET A 191 -12.72 -38.77 15.95
C MET A 191 -13.37 -38.94 17.34
N ALA A 192 -13.70 -37.83 18.00
CA ALA A 192 -14.36 -37.84 19.29
C ALA A 192 -15.73 -38.57 19.23
N PHE A 193 -16.51 -38.27 18.20
CA PHE A 193 -17.82 -38.91 17.99
C PHE A 193 -17.68 -40.39 17.77
N LEU A 194 -16.76 -40.86 16.94
CA LEU A 194 -16.54 -42.28 16.70
C LEU A 194 -15.97 -43.01 17.92
N VAL A 195 -15.07 -42.38 18.67
CA VAL A 195 -14.56 -42.94 19.94
C VAL A 195 -15.71 -43.13 20.93
N LEU A 196 -16.59 -42.14 21.08
CA LEU A 196 -17.77 -42.24 21.95
C LEU A 196 -18.74 -43.34 21.47
N TYR A 197 -19.02 -43.41 20.18
CA TYR A 197 -19.87 -44.43 19.60
C TYR A 197 -19.35 -45.84 19.87
N TYR A 198 -18.07 -46.13 19.56
CA TYR A 198 -17.46 -47.44 19.80
C TYR A 198 -17.24 -47.74 21.30
N LEU A 199 -17.13 -46.72 22.15
CA LEU A 199 -17.09 -46.90 23.59
C LEU A 199 -18.44 -47.40 24.12
N ILE A 200 -19.55 -46.85 23.66
CA ILE A 200 -20.90 -47.18 24.10
C ILE A 200 -21.34 -48.54 23.52
N ASP A 201 -21.15 -48.76 22.22
CA ASP A 201 -21.67 -49.92 21.51
C ASP A 201 -20.79 -51.17 21.69
N MET A 202 -19.48 -51.03 21.56
CA MET A 202 -18.56 -52.19 21.55
C MET A 202 -17.56 -52.22 22.72
N ARG A 203 -17.57 -51.22 23.61
CA ARG A 203 -16.57 -51.03 24.69
C ARG A 203 -15.10 -51.04 24.20
N ARG A 204 -14.87 -50.65 22.94
CA ARG A 204 -13.55 -50.66 22.29
C ARG A 204 -13.26 -49.29 21.66
N PRO A 205 -12.91 -48.27 22.45
CA PRO A 205 -12.74 -46.89 21.98
C PRO A 205 -11.63 -46.72 20.91
N PHE A 206 -10.60 -47.58 20.93
CA PHE A 206 -9.52 -47.52 19.94
C PHE A 206 -9.96 -47.76 18.49
N LEU A 207 -11.08 -48.45 18.28
CA LEU A 207 -11.62 -48.67 16.93
C LEU A 207 -12.02 -47.32 16.28
N GLY A 208 -12.53 -46.37 17.06
CA GLY A 208 -12.87 -45.02 16.56
C GLY A 208 -11.66 -44.26 16.01
N VAL A 209 -10.53 -44.34 16.73
CA VAL A 209 -9.28 -43.71 16.29
C VAL A 209 -8.76 -44.38 15.01
N ILE A 210 -8.73 -45.74 14.97
CA ILE A 210 -8.25 -46.45 13.79
C ILE A 210 -9.09 -46.19 12.55
N THR A 211 -10.40 -45.97 12.72
CA THR A 211 -11.31 -45.69 11.59
C THR A 211 -11.08 -44.31 10.98
N VAL A 212 -10.75 -43.28 11.79
CA VAL A 212 -10.52 -41.90 11.31
C VAL A 212 -9.11 -41.73 10.77
N LEU A 213 -8.14 -42.47 11.23
CA LEU A 213 -6.73 -42.33 10.91
C LEU A 213 -6.44 -42.35 9.39
N PRO A 214 -7.00 -43.24 8.57
CA PRO A 214 -6.80 -43.22 7.11
C PRO A 214 -7.35 -41.96 6.45
N VAL A 215 -8.53 -41.48 6.90
CA VAL A 215 -9.14 -40.26 6.36
C VAL A 215 -8.28 -39.05 6.71
N ALA A 216 -7.84 -38.94 7.95
CA ALA A 216 -6.94 -37.89 8.40
C ALA A 216 -5.61 -37.93 7.62
N ALA A 217 -5.05 -39.11 7.39
CA ALA A 217 -3.81 -39.27 6.62
C ALA A 217 -3.97 -38.82 5.14
N ILE A 218 -5.10 -39.17 4.50
CA ILE A 218 -5.36 -38.70 3.11
C ILE A 218 -5.49 -37.18 3.07
N VAL A 219 -6.27 -36.60 3.97
CA VAL A 219 -6.48 -35.14 4.01
C VAL A 219 -5.18 -34.40 4.28
N LEU A 220 -4.44 -34.80 5.32
CA LEU A 220 -3.14 -34.16 5.62
C LEU A 220 -2.12 -34.40 4.49
N GLY A 221 -2.11 -35.58 3.88
CA GLY A 221 -1.26 -35.91 2.75
C GLY A 221 -1.57 -35.04 1.52
N THR A 222 -2.85 -34.77 1.26
CA THR A 222 -3.26 -33.85 0.19
C THR A 222 -2.78 -32.43 0.46
N TYR A 223 -3.00 -31.92 1.68
CA TYR A 223 -2.51 -30.61 2.08
C TYR A 223 -0.98 -30.48 1.97
N MET A 224 -0.26 -31.51 2.49
CA MET A 224 1.20 -31.54 2.39
C MET A 224 1.68 -31.62 0.93
N GLY A 225 0.99 -32.38 0.09
CA GLY A 225 1.28 -32.49 -1.33
C GLY A 225 1.08 -31.14 -2.06
N MET A 226 0.01 -30.44 -1.77
CA MET A 226 -0.23 -29.10 -2.32
C MET A 226 0.84 -28.11 -1.87
N TYR A 227 1.22 -28.13 -0.61
CA TYR A 227 2.29 -27.29 -0.08
C TYR A 227 3.65 -27.56 -0.74
N LEU A 228 4.01 -28.85 -0.92
CA LEU A 228 5.28 -29.25 -1.56
C LEU A 228 5.35 -28.93 -3.06
N LEU A 229 4.19 -28.88 -3.72
CA LEU A 229 4.07 -28.58 -5.15
C LEU A 229 3.81 -27.09 -5.42
N ASP A 230 3.84 -26.27 -4.38
CA ASP A 230 3.55 -24.82 -4.44
C ASP A 230 2.22 -24.52 -5.15
N ILE A 231 1.22 -25.39 -4.95
CA ILE A 231 -0.12 -25.20 -5.50
C ILE A 231 -0.91 -24.29 -4.54
N PRO A 232 -1.28 -23.07 -4.95
CA PRO A 232 -2.02 -22.17 -4.09
C PRO A 232 -3.39 -22.76 -3.76
N LEU A 233 -3.75 -22.76 -2.48
CA LEU A 233 -5.09 -23.07 -2.02
C LEU A 233 -5.99 -21.87 -2.36
N ASN A 234 -6.43 -21.81 -3.61
CA ASN A 234 -7.32 -20.75 -4.06
C ASN A 234 -8.77 -21.24 -4.00
N PRO A 235 -9.70 -20.50 -3.37
CA PRO A 235 -11.12 -20.86 -3.34
C PRO A 235 -11.79 -20.89 -4.72
N VAL A 236 -11.10 -20.46 -5.78
CA VAL A 236 -11.59 -20.42 -7.17
C VAL A 236 -11.12 -21.63 -7.99
N THR A 237 -10.26 -22.48 -7.46
CA THR A 237 -9.91 -23.79 -8.04
C THR A 237 -10.52 -24.92 -7.24
#